data_73b6620a806109bcdaa0641b7a61d6a4
#
_entry.id   73b6620a806109bcdaa0641b7a61d6a4
#
_cell.length_a   1.000
_cell.length_b   1.000
_cell.length_c   1.000
_cell.angle_alpha   90.00
_cell.angle_beta   90.00
_cell.angle_gamma   90.00
#
_symmetry.space_group_name_H-M   'P 1'
#
loop_
_entity.id
_entity.type
_entity.pdbx_description
1 polymer ?
#
loop_
_entity_poly.entity_id
_entity_poly.type
_entity_poly.pdbx_seq_one_letter_code
_entity_poly.pdbx_strand_id
1 'polypeptide(L)'
;GDDIFPDLDEMRSLGITFPNLDTGEPDIDRIRGDIVAANAYVGGDYIARGLAQGADVVVCGRVSDTALFIGPMMHEFGWSYAPEDNDKMGAAITIGHTVECAALATGAVSNLWRDAKEPWRPGYPIAEVSEDATAVISKVPGSGGILNQWTVKEQLVYEIGDPNNYYMPDGIADFTTVKVEEIAPERVKLSNMSGKGLPDKLKVCIGYREGWEGEGTLLFSWPDAYEKARRGERIIRERLKLLKVEPMELHFDYIGVNALHGPAAPPPGDLNEVGLRVAARTRTQEEADTVKRESTHLWTLGGIGTGYLSPAQPRPSVSLWPTLVPRDQVQMKLTMVETP
;
A
#
# COMPACT_ATOMS: atom_id res chain seq x y z
N GLY A 1 -6.75 3.10 21.29
CA GLY A 1 -5.73 3.31 20.31
C GLY A 1 -6.28 3.43 18.90
N ASP A 2 -5.53 2.96 17.95
CA ASP A 2 -5.89 2.91 16.53
C ASP A 2 -7.00 1.89 16.23
N ASP A 3 -7.07 0.81 16.99
CA ASP A 3 -8.15 -0.18 16.89
C ASP A 3 -9.46 0.39 17.42
N ILE A 4 -10.36 0.71 16.50
CA ILE A 4 -11.71 1.20 16.80
C ILE A 4 -12.78 0.15 16.56
N PHE A 5 -12.40 -1.10 16.26
CA PHE A 5 -13.37 -2.16 16.02
C PHE A 5 -14.32 -2.37 17.20
N PRO A 6 -13.85 -2.36 18.47
CA PRO A 6 -14.74 -2.46 19.63
C PRO A 6 -15.72 -1.29 19.77
N ASP A 7 -15.35 -0.11 19.23
CA ASP A 7 -16.08 1.14 19.45
C ASP A 7 -17.08 1.47 18.31
N LEU A 8 -17.09 0.68 17.23
CA LEU A 8 -17.92 0.95 16.05
C LEU A 8 -19.41 1.10 16.36
N ASP A 9 -19.95 0.24 17.24
CA ASP A 9 -21.37 0.30 17.61
C ASP A 9 -21.69 1.51 18.48
N GLU A 10 -20.79 1.91 19.38
CA GLU A 10 -20.92 3.12 20.17
C GLU A 10 -20.86 4.37 19.27
N MET A 11 -19.89 4.46 18.37
CA MET A 11 -19.78 5.54 17.40
C MET A 11 -21.05 5.70 16.57
N ARG A 12 -21.65 4.59 16.12
CA ARG A 12 -22.92 4.62 15.38
C ARG A 12 -24.06 5.12 16.24
N SER A 13 -24.10 4.76 17.51
CA SER A 13 -25.14 5.25 18.46
C SER A 13 -25.05 6.76 18.66
N LEU A 14 -23.87 7.35 18.48
CA LEU A 14 -23.64 8.80 18.48
C LEU A 14 -23.93 9.47 17.13
N GLY A 15 -24.44 8.72 16.16
CA GLY A 15 -24.81 9.23 14.83
C GLY A 15 -23.65 9.31 13.84
N ILE A 16 -22.50 8.69 14.13
CA ILE A 16 -21.37 8.60 13.20
C ILE A 16 -21.69 7.52 12.16
N THR A 17 -21.53 7.87 10.90
CA THR A 17 -21.65 6.95 9.77
C THR A 17 -20.28 6.66 9.18
N PHE A 18 -20.15 5.52 8.49
CA PHE A 18 -18.91 5.04 7.90
C PHE A 18 -19.06 4.88 6.39
N PRO A 19 -19.22 5.97 5.62
CA PRO A 19 -19.35 5.88 4.17
C PRO A 19 -18.12 5.30 3.53
N ASN A 20 -18.29 4.41 2.56
CA ASN A 20 -17.19 3.87 1.79
C ASN A 20 -16.65 4.93 0.81
N LEU A 21 -15.37 5.26 0.90
CA LEU A 21 -14.74 6.29 0.07
C LEU A 21 -14.60 5.88 -1.39
N ASP A 22 -14.53 4.57 -1.67
CA ASP A 22 -14.33 4.06 -3.03
C ASP A 22 -15.64 3.82 -3.76
N THR A 23 -16.65 3.27 -3.07
CA THR A 23 -17.92 2.88 -3.68
C THR A 23 -19.03 3.89 -3.49
N GLY A 24 -18.90 4.78 -2.49
CA GLY A 24 -19.93 5.73 -2.09
C GLY A 24 -21.08 5.11 -1.30
N GLU A 25 -21.00 3.84 -0.89
CA GLU A 25 -21.99 3.24 0.02
C GLU A 25 -22.05 4.03 1.33
N PRO A 26 -23.26 4.32 1.86
CA PRO A 26 -23.41 5.33 2.92
C PRO A 26 -22.99 4.85 4.30
N ASP A 27 -23.02 3.55 4.59
CA ASP A 27 -22.65 2.98 5.90
C ASP A 27 -22.32 1.48 5.80
N ILE A 28 -21.72 0.93 6.87
CA ILE A 28 -21.22 -0.43 7.03
C ILE A 28 -22.31 -1.51 7.26
N ASP A 29 -23.58 -1.18 7.16
CA ASP A 29 -24.68 -2.11 7.47
C ASP A 29 -24.56 -3.46 6.73
N ARG A 30 -24.19 -3.43 5.45
CA ARG A 30 -24.03 -4.63 4.64
C ARG A 30 -22.94 -5.58 5.14
N ILE A 31 -21.86 -5.04 5.70
CA ILE A 31 -20.67 -5.79 6.08
C ILE A 31 -20.54 -6.04 7.59
N ARG A 32 -21.48 -5.50 8.40
CA ARG A 32 -21.36 -5.44 9.87
C ARG A 32 -21.07 -6.79 10.52
N GLY A 33 -21.69 -7.88 10.04
CA GLY A 33 -21.47 -9.24 10.57
C GLY A 33 -20.15 -9.89 10.15
N ASP A 34 -19.49 -9.31 9.17
CA ASP A 34 -18.29 -9.88 8.55
C ASP A 34 -17.02 -9.06 8.86
N ILE A 35 -17.14 -7.96 9.62
CA ILE A 35 -16.01 -7.12 10.01
C ILE A 35 -15.05 -7.93 10.88
N VAL A 36 -13.75 -7.85 10.56
CA VAL A 36 -12.67 -8.54 11.27
C VAL A 36 -11.63 -7.59 11.85
N ALA A 37 -11.59 -6.35 11.39
CA ALA A 37 -10.69 -5.31 11.89
C ALA A 37 -11.21 -3.92 11.53
N ALA A 38 -10.91 -2.91 12.33
CA ALA A 38 -11.14 -1.50 11.99
C ALA A 38 -10.05 -0.65 12.65
N ASN A 39 -9.14 -0.12 11.82
CA ASN A 39 -8.00 0.63 12.33
C ASN A 39 -7.98 2.04 11.78
N ALA A 40 -7.88 3.01 12.69
CA ALA A 40 -7.66 4.41 12.36
C ALA A 40 -6.17 4.67 12.09
N TYR A 41 -5.87 5.44 11.07
CA TYR A 41 -4.52 5.94 10.83
C TYR A 41 -4.29 7.15 11.74
N VAL A 42 -3.38 7.01 12.70
CA VAL A 42 -3.07 8.05 13.70
C VAL A 42 -1.69 8.66 13.47
N GLY A 43 -1.44 9.81 14.08
CA GLY A 43 -0.21 10.58 13.89
C GLY A 43 0.94 10.21 14.84
N GLY A 44 2.02 10.99 14.76
CA GLY A 44 3.28 10.78 15.49
C GLY A 44 3.31 11.38 16.90
N ASP A 45 2.31 12.14 17.35
CA ASP A 45 2.34 12.83 18.62
C ASP A 45 2.46 11.91 19.85
N TYR A 46 1.86 10.71 19.81
CA TYR A 46 2.01 9.71 20.86
C TYR A 46 3.38 9.04 20.86
N ILE A 47 4.03 8.97 19.69
CA ILE A 47 5.43 8.55 19.59
C ILE A 47 6.33 9.60 20.26
N ALA A 48 6.13 10.88 19.93
CA ALA A 48 6.86 11.99 20.57
C ALA A 48 6.68 11.99 22.10
N ARG A 49 5.47 11.76 22.58
CA ARG A 49 5.16 11.66 24.03
C ARG A 49 5.86 10.45 24.68
N GLY A 50 5.94 9.31 24.00
CA GLY A 50 6.66 8.13 24.49
C GLY A 50 8.15 8.42 24.65
N LEU A 51 8.77 9.03 23.64
CA LEU A 51 10.16 9.46 23.67
C LEU A 51 10.42 10.49 24.81
N ALA A 52 9.54 11.46 24.97
CA ALA A 52 9.61 12.45 26.05
C ALA A 52 9.50 11.84 27.47
N GLN A 53 8.90 10.65 27.60
CA GLN A 53 8.87 9.89 28.86
C GLN A 53 10.06 8.95 29.02
N GLY A 54 11.03 8.97 28.09
CA GLY A 54 12.25 8.20 28.16
C GLY A 54 12.16 6.78 27.56
N ALA A 55 11.21 6.55 26.63
CA ALA A 55 11.13 5.26 25.96
C ALA A 55 12.30 5.07 25.00
N ASP A 56 13.03 3.95 25.13
CA ASP A 56 14.07 3.52 24.20
C ASP A 56 13.49 2.88 22.94
N VAL A 57 12.31 2.26 23.06
CA VAL A 57 11.58 1.60 21.98
C VAL A 57 10.09 1.97 22.07
N VAL A 58 9.52 2.39 20.94
CA VAL A 58 8.08 2.69 20.85
C VAL A 58 7.44 1.69 19.88
N VAL A 59 6.49 0.89 20.37
CA VAL A 59 5.70 -0.04 19.57
C VAL A 59 4.31 0.56 19.36
N CYS A 60 3.94 0.74 18.11
CA CYS A 60 2.67 1.36 17.71
C CYS A 60 1.71 0.33 17.12
N GLY A 61 0.40 0.61 17.20
CA GLY A 61 -0.60 0.02 16.32
C GLY A 61 -0.54 0.66 14.92
N ARG A 62 -1.71 0.88 14.29
CA ARG A 62 -1.76 1.53 12.97
C ARG A 62 -1.51 3.05 13.09
N VAL A 63 -0.32 3.47 12.79
CA VAL A 63 0.02 4.88 12.54
C VAL A 63 0.14 5.12 11.03
N SER A 64 0.17 6.37 10.58
CA SER A 64 0.64 6.65 9.21
C SER A 64 2.12 6.31 9.09
N ASP A 65 2.56 5.92 7.90
CA ASP A 65 3.95 5.49 7.71
C ASP A 65 4.94 6.61 8.02
N THR A 66 4.58 7.85 7.65
CA THR A 66 5.35 9.06 7.99
C THR A 66 5.41 9.34 9.50
N ALA A 67 4.42 8.92 10.29
CA ALA A 67 4.37 9.19 11.73
C ALA A 67 5.56 8.61 12.50
N LEU A 68 6.15 7.50 12.00
CA LEU A 68 7.34 6.89 12.58
C LEU A 68 8.56 7.84 12.56
N PHE A 69 8.60 8.75 11.60
CA PHE A 69 9.65 9.76 11.45
C PHE A 69 9.22 11.11 12.05
N ILE A 70 7.94 11.46 11.98
CA ILE A 70 7.39 12.70 12.52
C ILE A 70 7.50 12.72 14.06
N GLY A 71 7.18 11.62 14.74
CA GLY A 71 7.26 11.53 16.19
C GLY A 71 8.63 11.91 16.76
N PRO A 72 9.74 11.33 16.28
CA PRO A 72 11.10 11.77 16.65
C PRO A 72 11.40 13.24 16.35
N MET A 73 10.97 13.77 15.20
CA MET A 73 11.17 15.19 14.86
C MET A 73 10.38 16.12 15.81
N MET A 74 9.13 15.77 16.14
CA MET A 74 8.35 16.50 17.12
C MET A 74 9.03 16.49 18.50
N HIS A 75 9.59 15.35 18.91
CA HIS A 75 10.29 15.22 20.19
C HIS A 75 11.56 16.07 20.24
N GLU A 76 12.40 15.96 19.21
CA GLU A 76 13.73 16.59 19.17
C GLU A 76 13.65 18.11 19.02
N PHE A 77 12.76 18.59 18.14
CA PHE A 77 12.67 20.04 17.83
C PHE A 77 11.51 20.75 18.53
N GLY A 78 10.70 20.04 19.30
CA GLY A 78 9.52 20.62 19.95
C GLY A 78 8.43 21.06 18.98
N TRP A 79 8.43 20.54 17.75
CA TRP A 79 7.38 20.85 16.76
C TRP A 79 6.04 20.30 17.22
N SER A 80 4.96 21.03 16.89
CA SER A 80 3.63 20.73 17.38
C SER A 80 2.56 20.91 16.29
N TYR A 81 1.33 20.58 16.65
CA TYR A 81 0.18 20.83 15.77
C TYR A 81 -0.37 22.28 15.89
N ALA A 82 0.38 23.20 16.47
CA ALA A 82 0.01 24.60 16.52
C ALA A 82 0.10 25.24 15.13
N PRO A 83 -0.77 26.22 14.81
CA PRO A 83 -0.79 26.82 13.46
C PRO A 83 0.55 27.41 13.00
N GLU A 84 1.38 27.91 13.91
CA GLU A 84 2.71 28.43 13.66
C GLU A 84 3.72 27.38 13.20
N ASP A 85 3.45 26.09 13.45
CA ASP A 85 4.29 24.97 13.06
C ASP A 85 3.77 24.24 11.81
N ASN A 86 2.70 24.73 11.16
CA ASN A 86 2.12 24.06 9.99
C ASN A 86 3.14 23.74 8.89
N ASP A 87 4.04 24.66 8.56
CA ASP A 87 5.07 24.43 7.55
C ASP A 87 6.11 23.40 8.03
N LYS A 88 6.45 23.41 9.32
CA LYS A 88 7.34 22.39 9.92
C LYS A 88 6.72 21.01 9.90
N MET A 89 5.42 20.92 10.19
CA MET A 89 4.69 19.66 10.09
C MET A 89 4.54 19.18 8.64
N GLY A 90 4.33 20.10 7.69
CA GLY A 90 4.37 19.79 6.26
C GLY A 90 5.74 19.28 5.82
N ALA A 91 6.82 19.88 6.36
CA ALA A 91 8.17 19.41 6.11
C ALA A 91 8.40 18.03 6.74
N ALA A 92 7.95 17.80 7.98
CA ALA A 92 8.07 16.49 8.64
C ALA A 92 7.36 15.38 7.86
N ILE A 93 6.16 15.65 7.32
CA ILE A 93 5.43 14.74 6.44
C ILE A 93 6.24 14.48 5.16
N THR A 94 6.75 15.51 4.51
CA THR A 94 7.52 15.40 3.26
C THR A 94 8.81 14.60 3.46
N ILE A 95 9.53 14.86 4.56
CA ILE A 95 10.74 14.13 4.92
C ILE A 95 10.41 12.67 5.24
N GLY A 96 9.39 12.44 6.07
CA GLY A 96 8.93 11.09 6.42
C GLY A 96 8.56 10.29 5.18
N HIS A 97 7.77 10.87 4.27
CA HIS A 97 7.42 10.25 3.00
C HIS A 97 8.64 9.92 2.12
N THR A 98 9.68 10.75 2.18
CA THR A 98 10.90 10.50 1.40
C THR A 98 11.68 9.26 1.90
N VAL A 99 11.54 8.88 3.17
CA VAL A 99 12.35 7.81 3.77
C VAL A 99 11.55 6.57 4.20
N GLU A 100 10.23 6.60 4.16
CA GLU A 100 9.39 5.51 4.68
C GLU A 100 9.44 4.22 3.86
N CYS A 101 9.55 4.32 2.53
CA CYS A 101 9.48 3.17 1.62
C CYS A 101 10.82 2.49 1.39
N ALA A 102 11.50 2.13 2.47
CA ALA A 102 12.74 1.37 2.45
C ALA A 102 13.77 1.97 1.46
N ALA A 103 14.25 1.18 0.50
CA ALA A 103 15.27 1.62 -0.46
C ALA A 103 14.71 2.29 -1.72
N LEU A 104 13.44 2.72 -1.76
CA LEU A 104 12.87 3.33 -2.96
C LEU A 104 13.61 4.62 -3.32
N ALA A 105 13.78 5.54 -2.37
CA ALA A 105 14.55 6.78 -2.58
C ALA A 105 16.03 6.54 -2.91
N THR A 106 16.55 5.35 -2.61
CA THR A 106 17.94 4.93 -2.94
C THR A 106 18.02 4.04 -4.18
N GLY A 107 16.98 4.06 -5.02
CA GLY A 107 17.00 3.52 -6.37
C GLY A 107 16.59 2.04 -6.51
N ALA A 108 16.00 1.43 -5.48
CA ALA A 108 15.54 0.03 -5.57
C ALA A 108 14.39 -0.15 -6.57
N VAL A 109 13.51 0.85 -6.68
CA VAL A 109 12.43 0.90 -7.68
C VAL A 109 12.50 2.25 -8.40
N SER A 110 13.39 2.37 -9.36
CA SER A 110 13.69 3.63 -10.05
C SER A 110 13.80 3.42 -11.55
N ASN A 111 13.48 4.45 -12.33
CA ASN A 111 13.81 4.50 -13.75
C ASN A 111 15.33 4.43 -14.01
N LEU A 112 16.15 4.75 -12.99
CA LEU A 112 17.61 4.64 -13.01
C LEU A 112 18.13 3.25 -12.60
N TRP A 113 17.30 2.23 -12.62
CA TRP A 113 17.63 0.88 -12.13
C TRP A 113 18.89 0.26 -12.78
N ARG A 114 19.23 0.66 -14.03
CA ARG A 114 20.45 0.20 -14.73
C ARG A 114 21.73 0.78 -14.13
N ASP A 115 21.64 1.97 -13.52
CA ASP A 115 22.77 2.71 -12.95
C ASP A 115 22.95 2.40 -11.46
N ALA A 116 21.94 1.79 -10.83
CA ALA A 116 21.99 1.38 -9.43
C ALA A 116 23.03 0.27 -9.23
N LYS A 117 24.07 0.56 -8.44
CA LYS A 117 25.12 -0.40 -8.11
C LYS A 117 24.64 -1.39 -7.06
N GLU A 118 25.11 -2.63 -7.13
CA GLU A 118 24.83 -3.67 -6.12
C GLU A 118 23.36 -3.65 -5.64
N PRO A 119 22.36 -3.85 -6.53
CA PRO A 119 20.94 -3.69 -6.19
C PRO A 119 20.45 -4.66 -5.11
N TRP A 120 21.21 -5.69 -4.79
CA TRP A 120 20.96 -6.61 -3.66
C TRP A 120 21.36 -6.02 -2.31
N ARG A 121 22.01 -4.83 -2.27
CA ARG A 121 22.46 -4.14 -1.07
C ARG A 121 22.32 -2.63 -1.22
N PRO A 122 21.13 -2.10 -1.51
CA PRO A 122 20.95 -0.70 -1.95
C PRO A 122 21.22 0.33 -0.85
N GLY A 123 21.16 -0.08 0.41
CA GLY A 123 21.14 0.83 1.56
C GLY A 123 19.79 1.55 1.68
N TYR A 124 19.39 1.89 2.90
CA TYR A 124 18.17 2.66 3.14
C TYR A 124 18.51 4.15 3.24
N PRO A 125 17.55 5.03 2.92
CA PRO A 125 17.74 6.46 3.04
C PRO A 125 17.90 6.89 4.50
N ILE A 126 18.69 7.94 4.70
CA ILE A 126 18.92 8.60 5.98
C ILE A 126 18.53 10.08 5.77
N ALA A 127 17.69 10.61 6.63
CA ALA A 127 17.37 12.04 6.66
C ALA A 127 18.12 12.71 7.82
N GLU A 128 19.02 13.63 7.52
CA GLU A 128 19.65 14.56 8.46
C GLU A 128 18.76 15.82 8.51
N VAL A 129 17.95 15.94 9.56
CA VAL A 129 16.96 17.01 9.71
C VAL A 129 17.51 18.15 10.57
N SER A 130 17.18 19.38 10.21
CA SER A 130 17.56 20.59 10.96
C SER A 130 16.33 21.28 11.56
N GLU A 131 16.53 22.06 12.62
CA GLU A 131 15.46 22.79 13.33
C GLU A 131 14.68 23.77 12.41
N ASP A 132 15.32 24.26 11.34
CA ASP A 132 14.71 25.11 10.32
C ASP A 132 13.81 24.35 9.32
N ALA A 133 13.49 23.09 9.62
CA ALA A 133 12.70 22.20 8.79
C ALA A 133 13.30 21.92 7.40
N THR A 134 14.62 22.05 7.22
CA THR A 134 15.33 21.51 6.06
C THR A 134 15.89 20.12 6.37
N ALA A 135 16.13 19.32 5.31
CA ALA A 135 16.77 18.02 5.48
C ALA A 135 17.78 17.72 4.37
N VAL A 136 18.78 16.91 4.69
CA VAL A 136 19.67 16.29 3.71
C VAL A 136 19.40 14.80 3.69
N ILE A 137 18.96 14.31 2.54
CA ILE A 137 18.75 12.88 2.30
C ILE A 137 20.08 12.29 1.83
N SER A 138 20.52 11.24 2.49
CA SER A 138 21.69 10.45 2.19
C SER A 138 21.38 8.95 2.31
N LYS A 139 22.38 8.10 2.19
CA LYS A 139 22.21 6.66 2.43
C LYS A 139 23.41 6.10 3.20
N VAL A 140 23.30 4.85 3.65
CA VAL A 140 24.37 4.18 4.39
C VAL A 140 25.68 4.20 3.57
N PRO A 141 26.77 4.74 4.09
CA PRO A 141 28.04 4.79 3.39
C PRO A 141 28.54 3.41 2.94
N GLY A 142 29.01 3.32 1.71
CA GLY A 142 29.52 2.06 1.12
C GLY A 142 28.45 1.04 0.76
N SER A 143 27.16 1.39 0.86
CA SER A 143 26.07 0.58 0.30
C SER A 143 25.96 0.76 -1.22
N GLY A 144 25.26 -0.17 -1.88
CA GLY A 144 24.89 -0.06 -3.29
C GLY A 144 23.74 0.92 -3.52
N GLY A 145 22.94 0.69 -4.57
CA GLY A 145 21.86 1.59 -4.96
C GLY A 145 22.37 2.84 -5.68
N ILE A 146 21.49 3.83 -5.81
CA ILE A 146 21.77 5.15 -6.37
C ILE A 146 20.89 6.19 -5.65
N LEU A 147 21.49 7.25 -5.14
CA LEU A 147 20.77 8.37 -4.54
C LEU A 147 21.17 9.66 -5.26
N ASN A 148 20.20 10.33 -5.83
CA ASN A 148 20.33 11.63 -6.44
C ASN A 148 18.98 12.37 -6.43
N GLN A 149 18.93 13.58 -6.99
CA GLN A 149 17.69 14.36 -7.03
C GLN A 149 16.52 13.64 -7.74
N TRP A 150 16.81 12.74 -8.68
CA TRP A 150 15.75 12.07 -9.45
C TRP A 150 15.11 10.94 -8.63
N THR A 151 15.90 10.12 -7.94
CA THR A 151 15.37 9.05 -7.07
C THR A 151 14.57 9.63 -5.91
N VAL A 152 14.99 10.78 -5.35
CA VAL A 152 14.22 11.49 -4.32
C VAL A 152 12.92 12.06 -4.90
N LYS A 153 12.95 12.62 -6.12
CA LYS A 153 11.72 13.09 -6.79
C LYS A 153 10.78 11.93 -7.13
N GLU A 154 11.30 10.77 -7.54
CA GLU A 154 10.48 9.57 -7.76
C GLU A 154 9.75 9.15 -6.49
N GLN A 155 10.44 9.17 -5.33
CA GLN A 155 9.80 8.89 -4.04
C GLN A 155 8.74 9.94 -3.70
N LEU A 156 9.02 11.23 -3.93
CA LEU A 156 8.08 12.32 -3.62
C LEU A 156 6.77 12.25 -4.43
N VAL A 157 6.78 11.63 -5.61
CA VAL A 157 5.56 11.44 -6.42
C VAL A 157 4.95 10.05 -6.28
N TYR A 158 5.55 9.18 -5.47
CA TYR A 158 5.07 7.83 -5.23
C TYR A 158 3.81 7.85 -4.34
N GLU A 159 2.77 7.12 -4.71
CA GLU A 159 1.50 7.00 -3.97
C GLU A 159 0.75 8.30 -3.68
N ILE A 160 1.01 9.37 -4.43
CA ILE A 160 0.38 10.68 -4.22
C ILE A 160 -0.78 10.89 -5.20
N GLY A 161 -1.96 11.23 -4.67
CA GLY A 161 -3.12 11.66 -5.46
C GLY A 161 -3.05 13.14 -5.83
N ASP A 162 -3.20 14.02 -4.83
CA ASP A 162 -3.12 15.47 -4.99
C ASP A 162 -1.85 16.01 -4.32
N PRO A 163 -0.84 16.45 -5.09
CA PRO A 163 0.40 16.94 -4.51
C PRO A 163 0.24 18.26 -3.74
N ASN A 164 -0.83 19.03 -3.97
CA ASN A 164 -1.09 20.26 -3.20
C ASN A 164 -1.72 19.95 -1.83
N ASN A 165 -2.30 18.76 -1.66
CA ASN A 165 -3.03 18.39 -0.47
C ASN A 165 -2.77 16.92 -0.14
N TYR A 166 -1.59 16.61 0.34
CA TYR A 166 -1.28 15.28 0.83
C TYR A 166 -1.75 15.15 2.27
N TYR A 167 -2.91 14.52 2.46
CA TYR A 167 -3.58 14.37 3.75
C TYR A 167 -2.94 13.27 4.59
N MET A 168 -2.38 13.67 5.73
CA MET A 168 -1.85 12.77 6.73
C MET A 168 -2.48 13.09 8.11
N PRO A 169 -2.48 12.16 9.05
CA PRO A 169 -2.96 12.44 10.41
C PRO A 169 -2.27 13.62 11.07
N ASP A 170 -1.03 13.88 10.71
CA ASP A 170 -0.17 14.91 11.32
C ASP A 170 -0.31 16.30 10.66
N GLY A 171 -1.05 16.40 9.56
CA GLY A 171 -1.24 17.63 8.81
C GLY A 171 -1.52 17.37 7.33
N ILE A 172 -1.51 18.43 6.55
CA ILE A 172 -1.67 18.36 5.09
C ILE A 172 -0.42 18.98 4.47
N ALA A 173 0.40 18.17 3.80
CA ALA A 173 1.61 18.67 3.15
C ALA A 173 1.30 19.15 1.72
N ASP A 174 2.03 20.19 1.28
CA ASP A 174 2.03 20.66 -0.09
C ASP A 174 3.38 20.31 -0.76
N PHE A 175 3.39 19.23 -1.53
CA PHE A 175 4.60 18.76 -2.19
C PHE A 175 5.00 19.60 -3.42
N THR A 176 4.14 20.50 -3.86
CA THR A 176 4.45 21.39 -5.00
C THR A 176 5.43 22.50 -4.63
N THR A 177 5.60 22.76 -3.34
CA THR A 177 6.50 23.79 -2.84
C THR A 177 7.93 23.31 -2.62
N VAL A 178 8.13 21.97 -2.50
CA VAL A 178 9.41 21.39 -2.11
C VAL A 178 10.50 21.68 -3.14
N LYS A 179 11.66 22.14 -2.67
CA LYS A 179 12.87 22.29 -3.45
C LYS A 179 13.81 21.12 -3.19
N VAL A 180 14.18 20.43 -4.25
CA VAL A 180 15.06 19.26 -4.24
C VAL A 180 16.35 19.59 -4.96
N GLU A 181 17.48 19.63 -4.25
CA GLU A 181 18.79 20.02 -4.76
C GLU A 181 19.85 18.99 -4.43
N GLU A 182 20.54 18.48 -5.44
CA GLU A 182 21.73 17.66 -5.23
C GLU A 182 22.91 18.57 -4.83
N ILE A 183 23.34 18.46 -3.58
CA ILE A 183 24.39 19.32 -3.01
C ILE A 183 25.77 18.66 -3.01
N ALA A 184 25.83 17.33 -3.12
CA ALA A 184 27.03 16.51 -3.27
C ALA A 184 26.62 15.11 -3.77
N PRO A 185 27.56 14.28 -4.23
CA PRO A 185 27.28 12.88 -4.55
C PRO A 185 26.56 12.18 -3.41
N GLU A 186 25.43 11.53 -3.70
CA GLU A 186 24.57 10.84 -2.71
C GLU A 186 24.10 11.72 -1.54
N ARG A 187 23.97 13.03 -1.76
CA ARG A 187 23.43 13.98 -0.77
C ARG A 187 22.48 14.96 -1.45
N VAL A 188 21.19 14.86 -1.11
CA VAL A 188 20.11 15.66 -1.69
C VAL A 188 19.45 16.50 -0.60
N LYS A 189 19.46 17.81 -0.75
CA LYS A 189 18.79 18.74 0.16
C LYS A 189 17.33 18.92 -0.22
N LEU A 190 16.47 18.83 0.80
CA LEU A 190 15.06 19.22 0.78
C LEU A 190 14.88 20.53 1.54
N SER A 191 14.15 21.48 0.94
CA SER A 191 13.86 22.78 1.52
C SER A 191 12.57 23.37 0.96
N ASN A 192 12.12 24.50 1.52
CA ASN A 192 10.90 25.19 1.10
C ASN A 192 9.65 24.29 1.13
N MET A 193 9.60 23.39 2.08
CA MET A 193 8.45 22.53 2.32
C MET A 193 7.39 23.29 3.09
N SER A 194 6.12 23.10 2.76
CA SER A 194 5.01 23.78 3.40
C SER A 194 3.88 22.83 3.75
N GLY A 195 3.02 23.26 4.65
CA GLY A 195 1.90 22.49 5.10
C GLY A 195 0.73 23.30 5.61
N LYS A 196 -0.36 22.62 5.87
CA LYS A 196 -1.61 23.15 6.42
C LYS A 196 -1.91 22.41 7.72
N GLY A 197 -2.85 22.92 8.49
CA GLY A 197 -3.24 22.33 9.76
C GLY A 197 -3.76 20.91 9.67
N LEU A 198 -4.11 20.35 10.82
CA LEU A 198 -4.65 18.99 10.92
C LEU A 198 -5.95 18.83 10.15
N PRO A 199 -6.16 17.70 9.48
CA PRO A 199 -7.49 17.35 8.98
C PRO A 199 -8.44 17.04 10.15
N ASP A 200 -9.72 17.41 10.01
CA ASP A 200 -10.76 17.18 11.03
C ASP A 200 -11.11 15.69 11.20
N LYS A 201 -10.77 14.88 10.21
CA LYS A 201 -11.09 13.45 10.19
C LYS A 201 -9.84 12.62 9.99
N LEU A 202 -9.88 11.40 10.52
CA LEU A 202 -8.87 10.37 10.32
C LEU A 202 -9.39 9.31 9.35
N LYS A 203 -8.50 8.81 8.48
CA LYS A 203 -8.78 7.66 7.65
C LYS A 203 -8.88 6.41 8.54
N VAL A 204 -9.89 5.60 8.27
CA VAL A 204 -10.06 4.26 8.85
C VAL A 204 -10.13 3.24 7.74
N CYS A 205 -9.42 2.15 7.89
CA CYS A 205 -9.59 0.95 7.07
C CYS A 205 -10.33 -0.11 7.89
N ILE A 206 -11.53 -0.48 7.42
CA ILE A 206 -12.30 -1.59 7.97
C ILE A 206 -12.06 -2.80 7.09
N GLY A 207 -11.54 -3.89 7.65
CA GLY A 207 -11.40 -5.17 6.98
C GLY A 207 -12.62 -6.03 7.24
N TYR A 208 -13.19 -6.64 6.20
CA TYR A 208 -14.32 -7.54 6.32
C TYR A 208 -14.17 -8.77 5.43
N ARG A 209 -14.71 -9.90 5.86
CA ARG A 209 -14.71 -11.13 5.07
C ARG A 209 -15.66 -11.01 3.90
N GLU A 210 -15.19 -11.30 2.70
CA GLU A 210 -15.99 -11.24 1.49
C GLU A 210 -15.75 -12.45 0.58
N GLY A 211 -16.10 -13.63 1.11
CA GLY A 211 -16.00 -14.88 0.37
C GLY A 211 -14.62 -15.53 0.39
N TRP A 212 -14.28 -16.24 -0.68
CA TRP A 212 -13.10 -17.07 -0.81
C TRP A 212 -12.40 -16.81 -2.15
N GLU A 213 -11.09 -16.81 -2.13
CA GLU A 213 -10.25 -16.70 -3.32
C GLU A 213 -9.82 -18.08 -3.79
N GLY A 214 -10.02 -18.35 -5.08
CA GLY A 214 -9.51 -19.51 -5.77
C GLY A 214 -8.70 -19.09 -7.00
N GLU A 215 -7.51 -19.63 -7.16
CA GLU A 215 -6.63 -19.22 -8.26
C GLU A 215 -5.84 -20.41 -8.82
N GLY A 216 -5.47 -20.31 -10.10
CA GLY A 216 -4.53 -21.22 -10.76
C GLY A 216 -3.85 -20.57 -11.94
N THR A 217 -2.64 -21.01 -12.25
CA THR A 217 -1.87 -20.48 -13.38
C THR A 217 -1.37 -21.64 -14.25
N LEU A 218 -1.58 -21.50 -15.55
CA LEU A 218 -1.05 -22.41 -16.56
C LEU A 218 -0.11 -21.67 -17.50
N LEU A 219 0.87 -22.40 -18.00
CA LEU A 219 1.83 -21.91 -18.98
C LEU A 219 1.55 -22.57 -20.31
N PHE A 220 1.62 -21.81 -21.36
CA PHE A 220 1.46 -22.26 -22.75
C PHE A 220 2.72 -21.91 -23.54
N SER A 221 3.32 -22.91 -24.16
CA SER A 221 4.53 -22.75 -24.97
C SER A 221 4.23 -22.42 -26.43
N TRP A 222 5.21 -21.87 -27.13
CA TRP A 222 5.23 -21.77 -28.60
C TRP A 222 4.98 -23.14 -29.28
N PRO A 223 4.39 -23.22 -30.51
CA PRO A 223 3.77 -22.10 -31.23
C PRO A 223 2.40 -21.72 -30.69
N ASP A 224 1.92 -20.54 -31.07
CA ASP A 224 0.57 -20.06 -30.78
C ASP A 224 0.26 -19.94 -29.23
N ALA A 225 1.28 -19.62 -28.43
CA ALA A 225 1.15 -19.58 -26.97
C ALA A 225 -0.03 -18.73 -26.49
N TYR A 226 -0.22 -17.54 -27.06
CA TYR A 226 -1.32 -16.66 -26.69
C TYR A 226 -2.69 -17.20 -27.12
N GLU A 227 -2.80 -17.77 -28.32
CA GLU A 227 -4.06 -18.36 -28.79
C GLU A 227 -4.47 -19.59 -27.96
N LYS A 228 -3.49 -20.40 -27.53
CA LYS A 228 -3.73 -21.50 -26.59
C LYS A 228 -4.24 -20.98 -25.24
N ALA A 229 -3.64 -19.92 -24.70
CA ALA A 229 -4.07 -19.30 -23.46
C ALA A 229 -5.50 -18.76 -23.58
N ARG A 230 -5.86 -18.06 -24.66
CA ARG A 230 -7.22 -17.61 -24.94
C ARG A 230 -8.22 -18.78 -25.06
N ARG A 231 -7.80 -19.88 -25.67
CA ARG A 231 -8.60 -21.09 -25.68
C ARG A 231 -8.78 -21.65 -24.28
N GLY A 232 -7.76 -21.63 -23.45
CA GLY A 232 -7.81 -22.02 -22.04
C GLY A 232 -8.84 -21.22 -21.25
N GLU A 233 -8.85 -19.90 -21.39
CA GLU A 233 -9.90 -19.05 -20.79
C GLU A 233 -11.30 -19.49 -21.19
N ARG A 234 -11.55 -19.69 -22.50
CA ARG A 234 -12.86 -20.13 -22.98
C ARG A 234 -13.27 -21.48 -22.37
N ILE A 235 -12.35 -22.42 -22.28
CA ILE A 235 -12.61 -23.74 -21.67
C ILE A 235 -13.02 -23.56 -20.21
N ILE A 236 -12.29 -22.79 -19.42
CA ILE A 236 -12.62 -22.55 -18.01
C ILE A 236 -14.00 -21.90 -17.87
N ARG A 237 -14.29 -20.85 -18.62
CA ARG A 237 -15.59 -20.19 -18.59
C ARG A 237 -16.76 -21.15 -18.86
N GLU A 238 -16.64 -22.00 -19.88
CA GLU A 238 -17.69 -22.98 -20.21
C GLU A 238 -17.78 -24.09 -19.16
N ARG A 239 -16.66 -24.55 -18.62
CA ARG A 239 -16.67 -25.57 -17.57
C ARG A 239 -17.29 -25.06 -16.26
N LEU A 240 -17.01 -23.83 -15.86
CA LEU A 240 -17.64 -23.23 -14.66
C LEU A 240 -19.17 -23.14 -14.85
N LYS A 241 -19.66 -22.80 -16.05
CA LYS A 241 -21.09 -22.84 -16.36
C LYS A 241 -21.68 -24.24 -16.23
N LEU A 242 -21.01 -25.26 -16.79
CA LEU A 242 -21.43 -26.66 -16.71
C LEU A 242 -21.50 -27.15 -15.24
N LEU A 243 -20.58 -26.68 -14.40
CA LEU A 243 -20.51 -27.02 -12.99
C LEU A 243 -21.43 -26.14 -12.12
N LYS A 244 -22.13 -25.17 -12.75
CA LYS A 244 -23.00 -24.21 -12.06
C LYS A 244 -22.28 -23.40 -10.97
N VAL A 245 -21.02 -23.07 -11.20
CA VAL A 245 -20.23 -22.18 -10.36
C VAL A 245 -20.30 -20.79 -10.95
N GLU A 246 -20.88 -19.86 -10.19
CA GLU A 246 -21.01 -18.44 -10.56
C GLU A 246 -20.18 -17.58 -9.58
N PRO A 247 -18.89 -17.34 -9.88
CA PRO A 247 -18.05 -16.52 -9.05
C PRO A 247 -18.62 -15.10 -8.89
N MET A 248 -18.40 -14.50 -7.71
CA MET A 248 -18.71 -13.09 -7.49
C MET A 248 -17.85 -12.20 -8.41
N GLU A 249 -16.58 -12.60 -8.59
CA GLU A 249 -15.65 -12.02 -9.55
C GLU A 249 -14.84 -13.12 -10.21
N LEU A 250 -14.55 -12.95 -11.50
CA LEU A 250 -13.74 -13.89 -12.28
C LEU A 250 -12.82 -13.07 -13.20
N HIS A 251 -11.52 -13.20 -12.97
CA HIS A 251 -10.49 -12.47 -13.66
C HIS A 251 -9.52 -13.40 -14.38
N PHE A 252 -9.04 -12.94 -15.56
CA PHE A 252 -8.04 -13.66 -16.36
C PHE A 252 -6.91 -12.70 -16.75
N ASP A 253 -5.70 -13.04 -16.37
CA ASP A 253 -4.49 -12.36 -16.79
C ASP A 253 -3.71 -13.21 -17.78
N TYR A 254 -3.25 -12.59 -18.84
CA TYR A 254 -2.28 -13.20 -19.77
C TYR A 254 -0.89 -12.66 -19.44
N ILE A 255 -0.18 -13.39 -18.56
CA ILE A 255 1.19 -13.05 -18.15
C ILE A 255 2.11 -13.07 -19.36
N GLY A 256 2.85 -12.00 -19.56
CA GLY A 256 3.67 -11.77 -20.75
C GLY A 256 2.93 -10.99 -21.87
N VAL A 257 1.63 -10.73 -21.69
CA VAL A 257 0.80 -9.97 -22.65
C VAL A 257 0.18 -8.73 -21.98
N ASN A 258 -0.74 -8.91 -21.06
CA ASN A 258 -1.56 -7.81 -20.52
C ASN A 258 -1.71 -7.77 -18.99
N ALA A 259 -1.04 -8.66 -18.27
CA ALA A 259 -1.22 -8.77 -16.82
C ALA A 259 -0.89 -7.49 -16.03
N LEU A 260 -0.03 -6.62 -16.57
CA LEU A 260 0.32 -5.33 -15.95
C LEU A 260 -0.43 -4.14 -16.54
N HIS A 261 -0.68 -4.15 -17.85
CA HIS A 261 -1.25 -3.00 -18.56
C HIS A 261 -2.74 -3.19 -18.92
N GLY A 262 -3.31 -4.35 -18.66
CA GLY A 262 -4.72 -4.63 -18.98
C GLY A 262 -5.05 -4.31 -20.45
N PRO A 263 -6.15 -3.58 -20.68
CA PRO A 263 -6.57 -3.19 -22.05
C PRO A 263 -5.61 -2.24 -22.78
N ALA A 264 -4.69 -1.58 -22.07
CA ALA A 264 -3.70 -0.68 -22.67
C ALA A 264 -2.47 -1.42 -23.24
N ALA A 265 -2.36 -2.73 -23.01
CA ALA A 265 -1.29 -3.53 -23.58
C ALA A 265 -1.36 -3.55 -25.12
N PRO A 266 -0.23 -3.40 -25.83
CA PRO A 266 -0.23 -3.55 -27.28
C PRO A 266 -0.56 -5.01 -27.67
N PRO A 267 -1.05 -5.25 -28.92
CA PRO A 267 -1.24 -6.60 -29.40
C PRO A 267 0.06 -7.41 -29.27
N PRO A 268 -0.01 -8.66 -28.77
CA PRO A 268 1.19 -9.48 -28.65
C PRO A 268 1.71 -9.91 -30.03
N GLY A 269 3.03 -10.00 -30.15
CA GLY A 269 3.68 -10.69 -31.26
C GLY A 269 3.69 -12.22 -31.08
N ASP A 270 4.58 -12.91 -31.79
CA ASP A 270 4.82 -14.32 -31.54
C ASP A 270 5.64 -14.50 -30.26
N LEU A 271 5.05 -15.11 -29.26
CA LEU A 271 5.63 -15.26 -27.91
C LEU A 271 6.05 -16.70 -27.67
N ASN A 272 7.22 -16.88 -27.05
CA ASN A 272 7.71 -18.20 -26.66
C ASN A 272 6.82 -18.86 -25.62
N GLU A 273 6.31 -18.06 -24.64
CA GLU A 273 5.48 -18.53 -23.53
C GLU A 273 4.44 -17.47 -23.15
N VAL A 274 3.28 -17.94 -22.71
CA VAL A 274 2.24 -17.10 -22.12
C VAL A 274 1.68 -17.81 -20.88
N GLY A 275 1.61 -17.12 -19.77
CA GLY A 275 0.89 -17.60 -18.58
C GLY A 275 -0.57 -17.17 -18.61
N LEU A 276 -1.49 -18.09 -18.37
CA LEU A 276 -2.89 -17.78 -18.10
C LEU A 276 -3.12 -17.91 -16.58
N ARG A 277 -3.24 -16.80 -15.90
CA ARG A 277 -3.68 -16.76 -14.50
C ARG A 277 -5.20 -16.60 -14.47
N VAL A 278 -5.84 -17.46 -13.69
CA VAL A 278 -7.28 -17.43 -13.42
C VAL A 278 -7.44 -17.15 -11.95
N ALA A 279 -8.14 -16.11 -11.59
CA ALA A 279 -8.46 -15.77 -10.22
C ALA A 279 -9.95 -15.50 -10.08
N ALA A 280 -10.55 -16.02 -9.02
CA ALA A 280 -11.95 -15.80 -8.73
C ALA A 280 -12.19 -15.54 -7.25
N ARG A 281 -13.16 -14.67 -6.98
CA ARG A 281 -13.78 -14.54 -5.66
C ARG A 281 -15.14 -15.23 -5.69
N THR A 282 -15.37 -16.09 -4.72
CA THR A 282 -16.55 -16.96 -4.66
C THR A 282 -17.21 -16.86 -3.28
N ARG A 283 -18.46 -17.32 -3.16
CA ARG A 283 -19.18 -17.31 -1.87
C ARG A 283 -18.70 -18.39 -0.92
N THR A 284 -18.25 -19.51 -1.46
CA THR A 284 -17.85 -20.67 -0.66
C THR A 284 -16.45 -21.14 -1.02
N GLN A 285 -15.79 -21.78 -0.06
CA GLN A 285 -14.50 -22.43 -0.27
C GLN A 285 -14.56 -23.52 -1.35
N GLU A 286 -15.67 -24.26 -1.43
CA GLU A 286 -15.86 -25.33 -2.41
C GLU A 286 -15.88 -24.79 -3.84
N GLU A 287 -16.55 -23.65 -4.07
CA GLU A 287 -16.54 -22.96 -5.37
C GLU A 287 -15.13 -22.47 -5.72
N ALA A 288 -14.40 -21.88 -4.75
CA ALA A 288 -13.02 -21.45 -4.96
C ALA A 288 -12.10 -22.63 -5.29
N ASP A 289 -12.25 -23.75 -4.60
CA ASP A 289 -11.49 -24.98 -4.90
C ASP A 289 -11.85 -25.55 -6.28
N THR A 290 -13.10 -25.38 -6.71
CA THR A 290 -13.51 -25.75 -8.06
C THR A 290 -12.85 -24.88 -9.11
N VAL A 291 -12.76 -23.57 -8.94
CA VAL A 291 -12.03 -22.68 -9.87
C VAL A 291 -10.56 -23.09 -9.97
N LYS A 292 -9.89 -23.32 -8.84
CA LYS A 292 -8.52 -23.81 -8.78
C LYS A 292 -8.35 -25.13 -9.55
N ARG A 293 -9.23 -26.10 -9.31
CA ARG A 293 -9.19 -27.42 -9.94
C ARG A 293 -9.41 -27.34 -11.45
N GLU A 294 -10.38 -26.54 -11.90
CA GLU A 294 -10.65 -26.36 -13.34
C GLU A 294 -9.47 -25.70 -14.05
N SER A 295 -8.82 -24.75 -13.41
CA SER A 295 -7.57 -24.18 -13.92
C SER A 295 -6.50 -25.24 -14.10
N THR A 296 -6.30 -26.11 -13.12
CA THR A 296 -5.30 -27.19 -13.18
C THR A 296 -5.63 -28.21 -14.27
N HIS A 297 -6.91 -28.54 -14.47
CA HIS A 297 -7.33 -29.52 -15.49
C HIS A 297 -6.98 -29.10 -16.93
N LEU A 298 -6.70 -27.83 -17.19
CA LEU A 298 -6.27 -27.38 -18.51
C LEU A 298 -4.97 -28.05 -19.01
N TRP A 299 -4.13 -28.58 -18.12
CA TRP A 299 -2.92 -29.28 -18.56
C TRP A 299 -3.24 -30.53 -19.40
N THR A 300 -4.45 -31.08 -19.27
CA THR A 300 -4.95 -32.18 -20.11
C THR A 300 -5.92 -31.74 -21.19
N LEU A 301 -6.47 -30.53 -21.11
CA LEU A 301 -7.48 -29.98 -22.04
C LEU A 301 -6.96 -28.82 -22.90
N GLY A 302 -5.87 -28.19 -22.49
CA GLY A 302 -5.38 -26.94 -23.06
C GLY A 302 -4.62 -27.08 -24.39
N GLY A 303 -4.21 -28.28 -24.76
CA GLY A 303 -3.42 -28.54 -25.97
C GLY A 303 -1.96 -28.91 -25.69
N ILE A 304 -1.19 -29.16 -26.76
CA ILE A 304 0.22 -29.51 -26.62
C ILE A 304 1.04 -28.33 -26.15
N GLY A 305 2.01 -28.59 -25.24
CA GLY A 305 2.91 -27.58 -24.71
C GLY A 305 2.29 -26.78 -23.56
N THR A 306 1.42 -27.43 -22.78
CA THR A 306 0.79 -26.84 -21.59
C THR A 306 1.50 -27.36 -20.33
N GLY A 307 1.88 -26.45 -19.44
CA GLY A 307 2.35 -26.74 -18.09
C GLY A 307 1.49 -26.06 -17.04
N TYR A 308 1.56 -26.47 -15.79
CA TYR A 308 0.89 -25.77 -14.70
C TYR A 308 1.87 -25.42 -13.59
N LEU A 309 1.60 -24.31 -12.91
CA LEU A 309 2.23 -23.99 -11.64
C LEU A 309 1.35 -24.57 -10.52
N SER A 310 1.99 -25.00 -9.43
CA SER A 310 1.24 -25.50 -8.27
C SER A 310 0.32 -24.40 -7.75
N PRO A 311 -1.01 -24.59 -7.79
CA PRO A 311 -1.94 -23.56 -7.35
C PRO A 311 -1.93 -23.41 -5.83
N ALA A 312 -2.15 -22.19 -5.36
CA ALA A 312 -2.37 -21.93 -3.95
C ALA A 312 -3.66 -22.60 -3.45
N GLN A 313 -3.71 -22.92 -2.16
CA GLN A 313 -4.95 -23.36 -1.55
C GLN A 313 -5.95 -22.19 -1.49
N PRO A 314 -7.25 -22.45 -1.64
CA PRO A 314 -8.26 -21.43 -1.43
C PRO A 314 -8.13 -20.79 -0.05
N ARG A 315 -8.27 -19.48 0.00
CA ARG A 315 -8.16 -18.70 1.23
C ARG A 315 -9.36 -17.78 1.41
N PRO A 316 -9.72 -17.44 2.66
CA PRO A 316 -10.71 -16.39 2.88
C PRO A 316 -10.26 -15.07 2.25
N SER A 317 -11.17 -14.42 1.55
CA SER A 317 -10.97 -13.05 1.03
C SER A 317 -11.32 -12.04 2.11
N VAL A 318 -10.43 -11.07 2.33
CA VAL A 318 -10.69 -9.92 3.19
C VAL A 318 -10.64 -8.68 2.32
N SER A 319 -11.79 -8.04 2.18
CA SER A 319 -11.93 -6.78 1.46
C SER A 319 -11.79 -5.60 2.41
N LEU A 320 -11.44 -4.44 1.83
CA LEU A 320 -11.27 -3.19 2.57
C LEU A 320 -12.45 -2.26 2.35
N TRP A 321 -12.85 -1.60 3.43
CA TRP A 321 -13.81 -0.53 3.43
C TRP A 321 -13.15 0.73 3.99
N PRO A 322 -12.58 1.58 3.13
CA PRO A 322 -11.98 2.82 3.57
C PRO A 322 -13.06 3.84 3.92
N THR A 323 -12.91 4.49 5.07
CA THR A 323 -13.83 5.52 5.55
C THR A 323 -13.10 6.62 6.31
N LEU A 324 -13.83 7.64 6.72
CA LEU A 324 -13.33 8.74 7.55
C LEU A 324 -14.16 8.87 8.82
N VAL A 325 -13.48 9.01 9.95
CA VAL A 325 -14.13 9.28 11.25
C VAL A 325 -13.65 10.62 11.82
N PRO A 326 -14.47 11.33 12.60
CA PRO A 326 -14.00 12.52 13.30
C PRO A 326 -12.80 12.21 14.20
N ARG A 327 -11.77 13.05 14.14
CA ARG A 327 -10.51 12.86 14.88
C ARG A 327 -10.71 12.72 16.39
N ASP A 328 -11.61 13.52 16.97
CA ASP A 328 -11.92 13.56 18.40
C ASP A 328 -12.60 12.27 18.92
N GLN A 329 -13.07 11.42 18.01
CA GLN A 329 -13.67 10.13 18.34
C GLN A 329 -12.64 9.00 18.45
N VAL A 330 -11.38 9.24 18.04
CA VAL A 330 -10.30 8.25 18.14
C VAL A 330 -9.44 8.56 19.35
N GLN A 331 -9.60 7.76 20.40
CA GLN A 331 -8.87 7.96 21.65
C GLN A 331 -7.59 7.16 21.69
N MET A 332 -6.46 7.84 21.65
CA MET A 332 -5.14 7.22 21.76
C MET A 332 -4.75 6.94 23.21
N LYS A 333 -3.98 5.88 23.42
CA LYS A 333 -3.45 5.51 24.74
C LYS A 333 -1.95 5.23 24.64
N LEU A 334 -1.17 5.79 25.53
CA LEU A 334 0.23 5.47 25.74
C LEU A 334 0.40 4.66 27.03
N THR A 335 1.16 3.60 26.98
CA THR A 335 1.52 2.80 28.16
C THR A 335 3.04 2.62 28.18
N MET A 336 3.67 3.04 29.27
CA MET A 336 5.10 2.76 29.51
C MET A 336 5.25 1.40 30.16
N VAL A 337 6.22 0.63 29.69
CA VAL A 337 6.57 -0.71 30.20
C VAL A 337 8.07 -0.74 30.45
N GLU A 338 8.47 -1.06 31.70
CA GLU A 338 9.87 -1.34 31.99
C GLU A 338 10.21 -2.76 31.57
N THR A 339 11.29 -2.91 30.82
CA THR A 339 11.84 -4.24 30.51
C THR A 339 12.73 -4.69 31.67
N PRO A 340 12.60 -5.95 32.15
CA PRO A 340 13.38 -6.46 33.25
C PRO A 340 14.89 -6.54 32.96
#